data_0a4f0ebe1ce2f760a29600628a6a9a19
#
_entry.id   0a4f0ebe1ce2f760a29600628a6a9a19
#
_cell.length_a   1.000
_cell.length_b   1.000
_cell.length_c   1.000
_cell.angle_alpha   90.00
_cell.angle_beta   90.00
_cell.angle_gamma   90.00
#
_symmetry.space_group_name_H-M   'P 1'
#
loop_
_entity.id
_entity.type
_entity.pdbx_description
1 polymer ?
#
loop_
_entity_poly.entity_id
_entity_poly.type
_entity_poly.pdbx_seq_one_letter_code
_entity_poly.pdbx_strand_id
1 'polypeptide(L)'
;LVTLRRPGVTVVGLGPAGPELCNTATLDAIAAHPHRYVRTVRHPSVGVLGADVVSLDHHYETAESFEEVYAGVVAEVVAAAEAHGRVLYAVPGSPMVAEHTVELLLADDRVDVQLVPALSFVDLAWVRLGIDPLADGVRIVDGRRFPVEAAGERGPLLVAQVDTAEVLADLVASVPDPPEEPVVVLQGLGGPDERILTVAWDDLATSVVVDHLTSLFIPRLAAPIAVELQRFAELVAVLRRECPWDADQTHTSLRPHLLEEAHEVLEALDGFDEATGDGSEALEEELGDLLF
;
A
#
# COMPACT_ATOMS: atom_id res chain seq x y z
N LEU A 1 -45.29 1.95 -14.98
CA LEU A 1 -44.13 2.59 -14.34
C LEU A 1 -42.89 2.16 -15.12
N VAL A 2 -42.39 3.04 -15.98
CA VAL A 2 -41.06 2.86 -16.61
C VAL A 2 -40.07 3.07 -15.47
N THR A 3 -39.44 1.99 -15.01
CA THR A 3 -38.30 2.10 -14.10
C THR A 3 -37.19 2.78 -14.93
N LEU A 4 -36.96 4.06 -14.67
CA LEU A 4 -35.81 4.77 -15.24
C LEU A 4 -34.56 4.02 -14.73
N ARG A 5 -33.88 3.30 -15.62
CA ARG A 5 -32.58 2.72 -15.31
C ARG A 5 -31.64 3.89 -15.03
N ARG A 6 -30.88 3.79 -13.95
CA ARG A 6 -29.80 4.75 -13.67
C ARG A 6 -28.82 4.79 -14.85
N PRO A 7 -28.22 5.94 -15.15
CA PRO A 7 -27.13 6.00 -16.12
C PRO A 7 -25.98 5.07 -15.69
N GLY A 8 -25.29 4.49 -16.66
CA GLY A 8 -24.28 3.46 -16.39
C GLY A 8 -22.86 3.93 -16.68
N VAL A 9 -21.93 3.56 -15.83
CA VAL A 9 -20.50 3.71 -16.07
C VAL A 9 -19.86 2.32 -16.13
N THR A 10 -19.28 1.97 -17.28
CA THR A 10 -18.46 0.77 -17.42
C THR A 10 -17.01 1.14 -17.23
N VAL A 11 -16.41 0.70 -16.13
CA VAL A 11 -15.00 0.97 -15.82
C VAL A 11 -14.15 -0.19 -16.34
N VAL A 12 -13.10 0.14 -17.11
CA VAL A 12 -12.15 -0.83 -17.63
C VAL A 12 -10.73 -0.47 -17.21
N GLY A 13 -9.92 -1.47 -16.91
CA GLY A 13 -8.49 -1.28 -16.73
C GLY A 13 -7.75 -1.50 -18.05
N LEU A 14 -6.77 -0.63 -18.34
CA LEU A 14 -5.93 -0.72 -19.53
C LEU A 14 -4.74 -1.67 -19.37
N GLY A 15 -4.65 -2.35 -18.22
CA GLY A 15 -3.46 -3.12 -17.86
C GLY A 15 -2.30 -2.27 -17.37
N PRO A 16 -1.21 -2.88 -16.91
CA PRO A 16 -0.11 -2.16 -16.25
C PRO A 16 0.90 -1.54 -17.23
N ALA A 17 0.82 -1.85 -18.54
CA ALA A 17 1.78 -1.37 -19.55
C ALA A 17 1.18 -1.33 -20.94
N GLY A 18 1.80 -1.99 -21.95
CA GLY A 18 1.41 -1.94 -23.34
C GLY A 18 0.10 -2.68 -23.66
N PRO A 19 -0.41 -2.50 -24.91
CA PRO A 19 -1.69 -3.07 -25.34
C PRO A 19 -1.72 -4.61 -25.32
N GLU A 20 -0.58 -5.28 -25.32
CA GLU A 20 -0.45 -6.73 -25.17
C GLU A 20 -0.90 -7.25 -23.79
N LEU A 21 -0.98 -6.34 -22.80
CA LEU A 21 -1.47 -6.64 -21.45
C LEU A 21 -2.94 -6.22 -21.23
N CYS A 22 -3.59 -5.65 -22.26
CA CYS A 22 -5.02 -5.47 -22.25
C CYS A 22 -5.72 -6.80 -22.52
N ASN A 23 -6.63 -7.19 -21.64
CA ASN A 23 -7.39 -8.43 -21.86
C ASN A 23 -8.55 -8.24 -22.87
N THR A 24 -9.06 -9.35 -23.39
CA THR A 24 -10.15 -9.35 -24.38
C THR A 24 -11.42 -8.73 -23.84
N ALA A 25 -11.76 -8.91 -22.56
CA ALA A 25 -12.96 -8.32 -21.96
C ALA A 25 -12.90 -6.79 -21.94
N THR A 26 -11.72 -6.21 -21.69
CA THR A 26 -11.47 -4.77 -21.82
C THR A 26 -11.68 -4.31 -23.26
N LEU A 27 -11.09 -5.00 -24.24
CA LEU A 27 -11.22 -4.63 -25.66
C LEU A 27 -12.67 -4.73 -26.14
N ASP A 28 -13.40 -5.77 -25.75
CA ASP A 28 -14.81 -5.96 -26.06
C ASP A 28 -15.69 -4.84 -25.46
N ALA A 29 -15.41 -4.46 -24.21
CA ALA A 29 -16.09 -3.35 -23.55
C ALA A 29 -15.82 -2.02 -24.28
N ILE A 30 -14.57 -1.76 -24.68
CA ILE A 30 -14.20 -0.57 -25.45
C ILE A 30 -14.97 -0.53 -26.79
N ALA A 31 -15.03 -1.67 -27.50
CA ALA A 31 -15.73 -1.75 -28.78
C ALA A 31 -17.25 -1.50 -28.64
N ALA A 32 -17.85 -1.90 -27.51
CA ALA A 32 -19.28 -1.75 -27.23
C ALA A 32 -19.70 -0.33 -26.83
N HIS A 33 -18.76 0.56 -26.46
CA HIS A 33 -19.07 1.88 -25.95
C HIS A 33 -18.59 2.99 -26.89
N PRO A 34 -19.47 3.82 -27.45
CA PRO A 34 -19.09 4.96 -28.30
C PRO A 34 -18.55 6.15 -27.50
N HIS A 35 -19.00 6.33 -26.25
CA HIS A 35 -18.58 7.45 -25.39
C HIS A 35 -17.53 6.95 -24.41
N ARG A 36 -16.28 7.35 -24.59
CA ARG A 36 -15.12 6.83 -23.89
C ARG A 36 -14.36 7.95 -23.23
N TYR A 37 -14.08 7.77 -21.94
CA TYR A 37 -13.31 8.68 -21.10
C TYR A 37 -12.08 7.92 -20.58
N VAL A 38 -10.96 8.62 -20.50
CA VAL A 38 -9.73 8.04 -19.93
C VAL A 38 -9.18 8.95 -18.85
N ARG A 39 -8.79 8.34 -17.73
CA ARG A 39 -8.19 9.08 -16.61
C ARG A 39 -6.98 9.91 -17.06
N THR A 40 -6.09 9.30 -17.85
CA THR A 40 -4.92 9.94 -18.43
C THR A 40 -4.56 9.33 -19.78
N VAL A 41 -4.13 10.18 -20.70
CA VAL A 41 -3.57 9.72 -21.99
C VAL A 41 -2.10 9.34 -21.87
N ARG A 42 -1.47 9.54 -20.71
CA ARG A 42 -0.07 9.17 -20.45
C ARG A 42 0.06 7.68 -20.10
N HIS A 43 -0.61 6.82 -20.90
CA HIS A 43 -0.57 5.38 -20.72
C HIS A 43 -0.26 4.67 -22.04
N PRO A 44 0.66 3.66 -22.06
CA PRO A 44 1.08 3.00 -23.29
C PRO A 44 -0.07 2.38 -24.10
N SER A 45 -1.12 1.91 -23.41
CA SER A 45 -2.29 1.27 -24.05
C SER A 45 -3.38 2.24 -24.47
N VAL A 46 -3.23 3.57 -24.33
CA VAL A 46 -4.29 4.54 -24.64
C VAL A 46 -4.80 4.42 -26.08
N GLY A 47 -3.94 4.01 -27.00
CA GLY A 47 -4.29 3.82 -28.42
C GLY A 47 -5.43 2.83 -28.66
N VAL A 48 -5.69 1.86 -27.76
CA VAL A 48 -6.81 0.91 -27.91
C VAL A 48 -8.18 1.56 -27.76
N LEU A 49 -8.24 2.75 -27.12
CA LEU A 49 -9.47 3.52 -26.92
C LEU A 49 -9.94 4.25 -28.18
N GLY A 50 -9.08 4.40 -29.20
CA GLY A 50 -9.37 5.14 -30.43
C GLY A 50 -9.18 6.66 -30.30
N ALA A 51 -9.37 7.37 -31.41
CA ALA A 51 -9.07 8.80 -31.49
C ALA A 51 -10.10 9.71 -30.79
N ASP A 52 -11.32 9.21 -30.57
CA ASP A 52 -12.43 10.00 -30.03
C ASP A 52 -12.56 9.88 -28.51
N VAL A 53 -11.51 9.36 -27.83
CA VAL A 53 -11.50 9.27 -26.37
C VAL A 53 -11.33 10.65 -25.74
N VAL A 54 -12.11 10.93 -24.70
CA VAL A 54 -12.02 12.16 -23.92
C VAL A 54 -11.00 11.96 -22.78
N SER A 55 -9.97 12.79 -22.77
CA SER A 55 -8.98 12.81 -21.68
C SER A 55 -9.47 13.61 -20.48
N LEU A 56 -9.24 13.12 -19.29
CA LEU A 56 -9.51 13.78 -18.02
C LEU A 56 -8.25 14.40 -17.38
N ASP A 57 -7.13 14.46 -18.14
CA ASP A 57 -5.87 15.03 -17.66
C ASP A 57 -5.98 16.49 -17.22
N HIS A 58 -6.93 17.25 -17.79
CA HIS A 58 -7.13 18.66 -17.46
C HIS A 58 -7.49 18.89 -15.97
N HIS A 59 -8.08 17.91 -15.30
CA HIS A 59 -8.31 18.00 -13.85
C HIS A 59 -7.00 18.03 -13.06
N TYR A 60 -5.96 17.33 -13.54
CA TYR A 60 -4.63 17.35 -12.91
C TYR A 60 -3.87 18.66 -13.14
N GLU A 61 -4.24 19.41 -14.18
CA GLU A 61 -3.58 20.68 -14.53
C GLU A 61 -4.16 21.87 -13.78
N THR A 62 -5.38 21.76 -13.27
CA THR A 62 -6.15 22.90 -12.72
C THR A 62 -6.43 22.82 -11.23
N ALA A 63 -6.40 21.62 -10.63
CA ALA A 63 -6.73 21.41 -9.23
C ALA A 63 -5.53 21.71 -8.31
N GLU A 64 -5.82 22.15 -7.09
CA GLU A 64 -4.82 22.44 -6.05
C GLU A 64 -4.51 21.21 -5.17
N SER A 65 -5.39 20.18 -5.19
CA SER A 65 -5.23 18.95 -4.42
C SER A 65 -5.68 17.72 -5.21
N PHE A 66 -5.21 16.53 -4.80
CA PHE A 66 -5.67 15.28 -5.40
C PHE A 66 -7.15 15.00 -5.14
N GLU A 67 -7.69 15.42 -3.98
CA GLU A 67 -9.12 15.32 -3.68
C GLU A 67 -9.96 16.09 -4.69
N GLU A 68 -9.56 17.29 -5.06
CA GLU A 68 -10.23 18.09 -6.10
C GLU A 68 -10.14 17.42 -7.48
N VAL A 69 -8.98 16.86 -7.83
CA VAL A 69 -8.83 16.08 -9.07
C VAL A 69 -9.83 14.94 -9.11
N TYR A 70 -9.87 14.13 -8.08
CA TYR A 70 -10.73 12.95 -8.05
C TYR A 70 -12.21 13.32 -8.07
N ALA A 71 -12.61 14.35 -7.32
CA ALA A 71 -13.97 14.87 -7.34
C ALA A 71 -14.37 15.41 -8.72
N GLY A 72 -13.48 16.13 -9.39
CA GLY A 72 -13.68 16.66 -10.74
C GLY A 72 -13.83 15.57 -11.78
N VAL A 73 -12.95 14.56 -11.79
CA VAL A 73 -13.03 13.39 -12.66
C VAL A 73 -14.35 12.66 -12.49
N VAL A 74 -14.74 12.37 -11.25
CA VAL A 74 -16.00 11.67 -10.93
C VAL A 74 -17.20 12.47 -11.39
N ALA A 75 -17.23 13.78 -11.11
CA ALA A 75 -18.33 14.66 -11.53
C ALA A 75 -18.50 14.68 -13.05
N GLU A 76 -17.41 14.73 -13.82
CA GLU A 76 -17.45 14.73 -15.28
C GLU A 76 -17.92 13.39 -15.85
N VAL A 77 -17.43 12.26 -15.31
CA VAL A 77 -17.85 10.90 -15.73
C VAL A 77 -19.33 10.67 -15.44
N VAL A 78 -19.81 11.11 -14.27
CA VAL A 78 -21.25 11.02 -13.90
C VAL A 78 -22.10 11.88 -14.82
N ALA A 79 -21.71 13.14 -15.06
CA ALA A 79 -22.44 14.02 -15.98
C ALA A 79 -22.50 13.46 -17.40
N ALA A 80 -21.41 12.86 -17.86
CA ALA A 80 -21.36 12.18 -19.14
C ALA A 80 -22.31 10.97 -19.20
N ALA A 81 -22.37 10.17 -18.12
CA ALA A 81 -23.29 9.04 -18.05
C ALA A 81 -24.76 9.51 -18.05
N GLU A 82 -25.07 10.61 -17.35
CA GLU A 82 -26.40 11.23 -17.37
C GLU A 82 -26.79 11.72 -18.78
N ALA A 83 -25.84 12.33 -19.51
CA ALA A 83 -26.07 12.85 -20.87
C ALA A 83 -26.24 11.73 -21.93
N HIS A 84 -25.46 10.67 -21.83
CA HIS A 84 -25.37 9.63 -22.86
C HIS A 84 -26.04 8.29 -22.48
N GLY A 85 -26.53 8.17 -21.25
CA GLY A 85 -27.14 6.96 -20.69
C GLY A 85 -26.14 5.91 -20.24
N ARG A 86 -25.06 5.69 -21.02
CA ARG A 86 -23.95 4.79 -20.65
C ARG A 86 -22.63 5.27 -21.25
N VAL A 87 -21.58 5.26 -20.44
CA VAL A 87 -20.23 5.64 -20.85
C VAL A 87 -19.21 4.59 -20.39
N LEU A 88 -18.05 4.59 -21.04
CA LEU A 88 -16.88 3.83 -20.61
C LEU A 88 -15.87 4.78 -19.96
N TYR A 89 -15.37 4.39 -18.79
CA TYR A 89 -14.26 5.07 -18.11
C TYR A 89 -13.06 4.11 -18.03
N ALA A 90 -11.96 4.50 -18.64
CA ALA A 90 -10.73 3.73 -18.70
C ALA A 90 -9.69 4.25 -17.71
N VAL A 91 -9.11 3.36 -16.94
CA VAL A 91 -8.06 3.66 -15.94
C VAL A 91 -6.79 2.86 -16.21
N PRO A 92 -5.59 3.34 -15.81
CA PRO A 92 -4.37 2.55 -15.80
C PRO A 92 -4.50 1.30 -14.93
N GLY A 93 -3.80 0.22 -15.28
CA GLY A 93 -3.77 -1.00 -14.48
C GLY A 93 -5.13 -1.68 -14.34
N SER A 94 -5.48 -2.04 -13.12
CA SER A 94 -6.76 -2.65 -12.73
C SER A 94 -7.67 -1.62 -12.05
N PRO A 95 -9.00 -1.65 -12.30
CA PRO A 95 -9.94 -0.72 -11.69
C PRO A 95 -9.97 -0.70 -10.16
N MET A 96 -9.49 -1.75 -9.51
CA MET A 96 -9.54 -1.90 -8.05
C MET A 96 -8.17 -1.87 -7.37
N VAL A 97 -7.12 -1.47 -8.08
CA VAL A 97 -5.77 -1.39 -7.51
C VAL A 97 -5.24 0.04 -7.59
N ALA A 98 -5.17 0.71 -6.45
CA ALA A 98 -4.70 2.09 -6.31
C ALA A 98 -5.49 3.10 -7.20
N GLU A 99 -6.83 2.96 -7.31
CA GLU A 99 -7.67 3.74 -8.20
C GLU A 99 -8.85 4.38 -7.45
N HIS A 100 -8.55 5.47 -6.76
CA HIS A 100 -9.50 6.15 -5.87
C HIS A 100 -10.73 6.72 -6.60
N THR A 101 -10.60 7.15 -7.86
CA THR A 101 -11.75 7.64 -8.64
C THR A 101 -12.81 6.55 -8.85
N VAL A 102 -12.39 5.29 -8.93
CA VAL A 102 -13.32 4.16 -9.07
C VAL A 102 -14.04 3.87 -7.75
N GLU A 103 -13.36 3.99 -6.62
CA GLU A 103 -13.99 3.88 -5.29
C GLU A 103 -15.09 4.94 -5.11
N LEU A 104 -14.80 6.19 -5.49
CA LEU A 104 -15.77 7.29 -5.43
C LEU A 104 -16.96 7.04 -6.39
N LEU A 105 -16.72 6.53 -7.60
CA LEU A 105 -17.81 6.18 -8.54
C LEU A 105 -18.69 5.06 -8.00
N LEU A 106 -18.11 4.05 -7.33
CA LEU A 106 -18.86 2.95 -6.70
C LEU A 106 -19.75 3.44 -5.53
N ALA A 107 -19.33 4.51 -4.86
CA ALA A 107 -20.08 5.12 -3.78
C ALA A 107 -21.15 6.14 -4.28
N ASP A 108 -21.16 6.48 -5.56
CA ASP A 108 -22.07 7.49 -6.12
C ASP A 108 -23.41 6.88 -6.53
N ASP A 109 -24.46 7.26 -5.82
CA ASP A 109 -25.84 6.75 -6.04
C ASP A 109 -26.49 7.19 -7.37
N ARG A 110 -25.89 8.13 -8.10
CA ARG A 110 -26.42 8.65 -9.38
C ARG A 110 -26.20 7.72 -10.56
N VAL A 111 -25.23 6.81 -10.48
CA VAL A 111 -24.83 5.92 -11.57
C VAL A 111 -24.82 4.46 -11.15
N ASP A 112 -25.01 3.56 -12.13
CA ASP A 112 -24.76 2.13 -11.97
C ASP A 112 -23.36 1.82 -12.53
N VAL A 113 -22.44 1.36 -11.68
CA VAL A 113 -21.06 1.07 -12.05
C VAL A 113 -20.88 -0.41 -12.35
N GLN A 114 -20.29 -0.72 -13.50
CA GLN A 114 -19.90 -2.06 -13.90
C GLN A 114 -18.37 -2.11 -14.05
N LEU A 115 -17.70 -2.97 -13.27
CA LEU A 115 -16.25 -3.15 -13.37
C LEU A 115 -15.90 -4.28 -14.31
N VAL A 116 -14.92 -4.06 -15.17
CA VAL A 116 -14.28 -5.09 -16.01
C VAL A 116 -12.90 -5.36 -15.44
N PRO A 117 -12.61 -6.58 -14.95
CA PRO A 117 -11.32 -6.88 -14.34
C PRO A 117 -10.17 -6.79 -15.35
N ALA A 118 -9.03 -6.31 -14.91
CA ALA A 118 -7.82 -6.20 -15.71
C ALA A 118 -6.58 -6.53 -14.86
N LEU A 119 -5.44 -6.77 -15.51
CA LEU A 119 -4.16 -6.93 -14.84
C LEU A 119 -3.71 -5.61 -14.22
N SER A 120 -2.99 -5.71 -13.11
CA SER A 120 -2.31 -4.61 -12.45
C SER A 120 -0.79 -4.81 -12.43
N PHE A 121 -0.04 -3.80 -11.97
CA PHE A 121 1.39 -3.95 -11.72
C PHE A 121 1.68 -5.05 -10.68
N VAL A 122 0.75 -5.32 -9.77
CA VAL A 122 0.86 -6.37 -8.75
C VAL A 122 1.01 -7.76 -9.38
N ASP A 123 0.22 -8.04 -10.43
CA ASP A 123 0.32 -9.31 -11.17
C ASP A 123 1.70 -9.48 -11.82
N LEU A 124 2.25 -8.39 -12.38
CA LEU A 124 3.59 -8.40 -12.95
C LEU A 124 4.68 -8.55 -11.88
N ALA A 125 4.50 -7.90 -10.72
CA ALA A 125 5.44 -8.01 -9.61
C ALA A 125 5.63 -9.48 -9.19
N TRP A 126 4.54 -10.23 -9.02
CA TRP A 126 4.62 -11.66 -8.66
C TRP A 126 5.38 -12.50 -9.68
N VAL A 127 5.11 -12.25 -10.98
CA VAL A 127 5.82 -12.95 -12.06
C VAL A 127 7.30 -12.61 -12.10
N ARG A 128 7.66 -11.33 -11.87
CA ARG A 128 9.06 -10.89 -11.88
C ARG A 128 9.84 -11.35 -10.67
N LEU A 129 9.19 -11.40 -9.51
CA LEU A 129 9.79 -11.88 -8.27
C LEU A 129 9.86 -13.41 -8.22
N GLY A 130 9.02 -14.11 -9.01
CA GLY A 130 8.93 -15.58 -8.99
C GLY A 130 8.32 -16.10 -7.70
N ILE A 131 7.39 -15.37 -7.08
CA ILE A 131 6.76 -15.71 -5.81
C ILE A 131 5.26 -15.93 -5.97
N ASP A 132 4.69 -16.77 -5.10
CA ASP A 132 3.25 -16.90 -4.89
C ASP A 132 2.85 -16.10 -3.66
N PRO A 133 2.17 -14.94 -3.81
CA PRO A 133 1.87 -14.05 -2.68
C PRO A 133 0.99 -14.70 -1.61
N LEU A 134 0.21 -15.73 -1.97
CA LEU A 134 -0.61 -16.46 -1.01
C LEU A 134 0.23 -17.46 -0.20
N ALA A 135 1.13 -18.19 -0.86
CA ALA A 135 2.02 -19.17 -0.19
C ALA A 135 3.05 -18.45 0.68
N ASP A 136 3.59 -17.33 0.20
CA ASP A 136 4.61 -16.55 0.90
C ASP A 136 4.01 -15.56 1.91
N GLY A 137 2.69 -15.38 1.93
CA GLY A 137 2.00 -14.49 2.87
C GLY A 137 2.32 -13.01 2.64
N VAL A 138 2.51 -12.59 1.37
CA VAL A 138 2.88 -11.21 1.06
C VAL A 138 1.74 -10.26 1.36
N ARG A 139 2.01 -9.21 2.15
CA ARG A 139 1.10 -8.09 2.35
C ARG A 139 1.43 -6.95 1.38
N ILE A 140 0.40 -6.31 0.84
CA ILE A 140 0.53 -5.10 0.03
C ILE A 140 0.24 -3.91 0.93
N VAL A 141 1.13 -2.91 0.92
CA VAL A 141 1.01 -1.69 1.73
C VAL A 141 1.21 -0.45 0.85
N ASP A 142 0.61 0.67 1.26
CA ASP A 142 0.81 1.96 0.62
C ASP A 142 2.09 2.62 1.15
N GLY A 143 3.01 3.01 0.26
CA GLY A 143 4.26 3.67 0.64
C GLY A 143 4.07 4.99 1.38
N ARG A 144 3.00 5.72 1.07
CA ARG A 144 2.67 6.99 1.73
C ARG A 144 2.14 6.79 3.16
N ARG A 145 1.68 5.59 3.47
CA ARG A 145 1.18 5.19 4.78
C ARG A 145 2.05 4.12 5.44
N PHE A 146 3.23 3.87 4.85
CA PHE A 146 4.13 2.82 5.29
C PHE A 146 4.44 2.87 6.79
N PRO A 147 4.72 4.03 7.42
CA PRO A 147 5.01 4.08 8.85
C PRO A 147 3.91 3.50 9.74
N VAL A 148 2.66 3.61 9.30
CA VAL A 148 1.48 3.09 10.02
C VAL A 148 1.15 1.66 9.58
N GLU A 149 1.11 1.41 8.26
CA GLU A 149 0.66 0.13 7.71
C GLU A 149 1.68 -1.00 7.87
N ALA A 150 2.97 -0.67 7.94
CA ALA A 150 4.04 -1.64 8.16
C ALA A 150 4.42 -1.80 9.63
N ALA A 151 3.82 -1.05 10.55
CA ALA A 151 4.09 -1.17 11.97
C ALA A 151 3.82 -2.59 12.47
N GLY A 152 4.82 -3.22 13.10
CA GLY A 152 4.74 -4.59 13.60
C GLY A 152 4.77 -5.69 12.52
N GLU A 153 4.86 -5.34 11.23
CA GLU A 153 4.98 -6.32 10.16
C GLU A 153 6.39 -6.92 10.10
N ARG A 154 6.45 -8.22 9.85
CA ARG A 154 7.71 -8.99 9.80
C ARG A 154 7.87 -9.78 8.51
N GLY A 155 6.75 -10.11 7.87
CA GLY A 155 6.71 -10.90 6.66
C GLY A 155 7.07 -10.10 5.40
N PRO A 156 7.02 -10.70 4.22
CA PRO A 156 7.30 -10.01 3.00
C PRO A 156 6.23 -8.98 2.67
N LEU A 157 6.67 -7.78 2.25
CA LEU A 157 5.80 -6.67 1.86
C LEU A 157 6.02 -6.28 0.41
N LEU A 158 4.93 -6.03 -0.32
CA LEU A 158 4.97 -5.27 -1.57
C LEU A 158 4.48 -3.84 -1.27
N VAL A 159 5.39 -2.88 -1.34
CA VAL A 159 5.09 -1.47 -1.08
C VAL A 159 4.80 -0.78 -2.40
N ALA A 160 3.56 -0.32 -2.56
CA ALA A 160 3.09 0.44 -3.71
C ALA A 160 3.23 1.95 -3.49
N GLN A 161 3.09 2.75 -4.54
CA GLN A 161 3.05 4.22 -4.47
C GLN A 161 4.30 4.86 -3.83
N VAL A 162 5.48 4.31 -4.10
CA VAL A 162 6.75 4.92 -3.70
C VAL A 162 7.18 5.91 -4.80
N ASP A 163 6.42 6.98 -4.97
CA ASP A 163 6.44 7.82 -6.16
C ASP A 163 7.30 9.09 -6.04
N THR A 164 7.70 9.46 -4.83
CA THR A 164 8.57 10.62 -4.58
C THR A 164 9.74 10.28 -3.67
N ALA A 165 10.79 11.10 -3.73
CA ALA A 165 11.97 10.94 -2.87
C ALA A 165 11.63 11.12 -1.38
N GLU A 166 10.63 11.96 -1.07
CA GLU A 166 10.16 12.19 0.28
C GLU A 166 9.49 10.93 0.84
N VAL A 167 8.58 10.30 0.07
CA VAL A 167 7.93 9.04 0.47
C VAL A 167 8.96 7.95 0.72
N LEU A 168 9.99 7.82 -0.16
CA LEU A 168 11.06 6.86 0.04
C LEU A 168 11.88 7.16 1.29
N ALA A 169 12.20 8.44 1.55
CA ALA A 169 12.97 8.85 2.72
C ALA A 169 12.20 8.61 4.03
N ASP A 170 10.92 8.94 4.07
CA ASP A 170 10.05 8.70 5.23
C ASP A 170 9.89 7.20 5.51
N LEU A 171 9.74 6.39 4.44
CA LEU A 171 9.69 4.94 4.54
C LEU A 171 10.98 4.40 5.18
N VAL A 172 12.14 4.79 4.67
CA VAL A 172 13.44 4.34 5.20
C VAL A 172 13.64 4.78 6.64
N ALA A 173 13.27 6.03 6.97
CA ALA A 173 13.43 6.58 8.32
C ALA A 173 12.47 5.95 9.36
N SER A 174 11.35 5.39 8.92
CA SER A 174 10.35 4.79 9.81
C SER A 174 10.71 3.41 10.35
N VAL A 175 11.82 2.80 9.87
CA VAL A 175 12.28 1.47 10.30
C VAL A 175 13.52 1.62 11.16
N PRO A 176 13.41 1.52 12.49
CA PRO A 176 14.54 1.71 13.42
C PRO A 176 15.63 0.66 13.26
N ASP A 177 15.22 -0.59 13.02
CA ASP A 177 16.11 -1.74 12.79
C ASP A 177 16.06 -2.13 11.30
N PRO A 178 17.00 -1.64 10.47
CA PRO A 178 17.02 -1.92 9.04
C PRO A 178 17.09 -3.42 8.74
N PRO A 179 16.35 -3.92 7.74
CA PRO A 179 16.43 -5.31 7.34
C PRO A 179 17.83 -5.65 6.78
N GLU A 180 18.34 -6.82 7.15
CA GLU A 180 19.63 -7.33 6.62
C GLU A 180 19.48 -7.80 5.16
N GLU A 181 18.29 -8.26 4.78
CA GLU A 181 18.01 -8.71 3.42
C GLU A 181 17.79 -7.51 2.50
N PRO A 182 18.41 -7.50 1.32
CA PRO A 182 18.23 -6.39 0.39
C PRO A 182 16.81 -6.34 -0.15
N VAL A 183 16.36 -5.13 -0.47
CA VAL A 183 15.06 -4.82 -1.05
C VAL A 183 15.13 -4.96 -2.57
N VAL A 184 14.06 -5.43 -3.20
CA VAL A 184 13.92 -5.43 -4.64
C VAL A 184 13.10 -4.22 -5.08
N VAL A 185 13.71 -3.34 -5.84
CA VAL A 185 13.06 -2.17 -6.45
C VAL A 185 12.49 -2.58 -7.80
N LEU A 186 11.20 -2.36 -7.98
CA LEU A 186 10.46 -2.70 -9.19
C LEU A 186 10.00 -1.39 -9.86
N GLN A 187 10.47 -1.12 -11.06
CA GLN A 187 10.16 0.12 -11.78
C GLN A 187 9.68 -0.17 -13.20
N GLY A 188 8.61 0.52 -13.61
CA GLY A 188 8.11 0.49 -14.97
C GLY A 188 7.74 -0.91 -15.48
N LEU A 189 7.22 -1.78 -14.60
CA LEU A 189 6.93 -3.18 -14.89
C LEU A 189 6.08 -3.35 -16.17
N GLY A 190 6.55 -4.21 -17.06
CA GLY A 190 5.93 -4.49 -18.35
C GLY A 190 6.21 -3.44 -19.44
N GLY A 191 6.82 -2.32 -19.09
CA GLY A 191 7.20 -1.26 -20.03
C GLY A 191 8.59 -1.46 -20.65
N PRO A 192 8.97 -0.64 -21.64
CA PRO A 192 10.27 -0.72 -22.30
C PRO A 192 11.44 -0.35 -21.37
N ASP A 193 11.16 0.43 -20.33
CA ASP A 193 12.14 0.89 -19.34
C ASP A 193 12.04 0.12 -18.02
N GLU A 194 11.51 -1.11 -18.06
CA GLU A 194 11.41 -1.99 -16.89
C GLU A 194 12.77 -2.17 -16.22
N ARG A 195 12.81 -1.95 -14.91
CA ARG A 195 13.99 -2.18 -14.07
C ARG A 195 13.63 -2.99 -12.84
N ILE A 196 14.48 -3.95 -12.53
CA ILE A 196 14.41 -4.75 -11.31
C ILE A 196 15.80 -4.69 -10.68
N LEU A 197 15.89 -4.00 -9.53
CA LEU A 197 17.17 -3.75 -8.86
C LEU A 197 17.10 -4.35 -7.45
N THR A 198 18.19 -4.96 -7.03
CA THR A 198 18.37 -5.42 -5.65
C THR A 198 19.27 -4.42 -4.94
N VAL A 199 18.77 -3.77 -3.89
CA VAL A 199 19.41 -2.64 -3.21
C VAL A 199 19.42 -2.88 -1.71
N ALA A 200 20.55 -2.63 -1.06
CA ALA A 200 20.61 -2.67 0.41
C ALA A 200 19.75 -1.56 1.00
N TRP A 201 19.19 -1.78 2.20
CA TRP A 201 18.29 -0.82 2.82
C TRP A 201 18.92 0.57 2.97
N ASP A 202 20.15 0.64 3.44
CA ASP A 202 20.88 1.89 3.67
C ASP A 202 21.16 2.68 2.39
N ASP A 203 21.16 2.00 1.25
CA ASP A 203 21.41 2.62 -0.06
C ASP A 203 20.15 3.07 -0.78
N LEU A 204 18.94 2.69 -0.31
CA LEU A 204 17.69 2.95 -1.00
C LEU A 204 17.49 4.44 -1.29
N ALA A 205 17.54 5.30 -0.26
CA ALA A 205 17.28 6.73 -0.39
C ALA A 205 18.32 7.48 -1.24
N THR A 206 19.53 6.91 -1.41
CA THR A 206 20.65 7.56 -2.11
C THR A 206 20.88 7.05 -3.52
N SER A 207 20.55 5.80 -3.80
CA SER A 207 20.83 5.14 -5.07
C SER A 207 19.63 4.94 -5.98
N VAL A 208 18.39 5.08 -5.44
CA VAL A 208 17.17 4.85 -6.20
C VAL A 208 16.50 6.19 -6.54
N VAL A 209 16.31 6.43 -7.84
CA VAL A 209 15.45 7.53 -8.31
C VAL A 209 14.07 6.95 -8.55
N VAL A 210 13.14 7.34 -7.69
CA VAL A 210 11.75 6.85 -7.74
C VAL A 210 10.87 7.71 -8.67
N ASP A 211 9.80 7.11 -9.16
CA ASP A 211 8.74 7.74 -9.94
C ASP A 211 7.39 7.08 -9.64
N HIS A 212 6.33 7.53 -10.31
CA HIS A 212 4.96 7.02 -10.14
C HIS A 212 4.76 5.55 -10.56
N LEU A 213 5.77 4.89 -11.15
CA LEU A 213 5.77 3.47 -11.51
C LEU A 213 6.71 2.65 -10.62
N THR A 214 7.13 3.22 -9.48
CA THR A 214 8.04 2.55 -8.55
C THR A 214 7.26 1.85 -7.44
N SER A 215 7.64 0.60 -7.18
CA SER A 215 7.25 -0.18 -6.01
C SER A 215 8.44 -0.92 -5.43
N LEU A 216 8.37 -1.30 -4.17
CA LEU A 216 9.42 -2.02 -3.48
C LEU A 216 8.90 -3.38 -3.03
N PHE A 217 9.72 -4.41 -3.13
CA PHE A 217 9.47 -5.67 -2.44
C PHE A 217 10.50 -5.85 -1.32
N ILE A 218 10.01 -5.94 -0.10
CA ILE A 218 10.79 -6.12 1.12
C ILE A 218 10.61 -7.58 1.55
N PRO A 219 11.60 -8.47 1.34
CA PRO A 219 11.47 -9.89 1.65
C PRO A 219 11.24 -10.15 3.13
N ARG A 220 11.88 -9.33 3.97
CA ARG A 220 11.78 -9.40 5.42
C ARG A 220 12.01 -8.02 6.01
N LEU A 221 11.06 -7.53 6.79
CA LEU A 221 11.14 -6.21 7.42
C LEU A 221 11.79 -6.29 8.81
N ALA A 222 11.48 -7.31 9.58
CA ALA A 222 12.02 -7.50 10.92
C ALA A 222 12.39 -8.96 11.19
N ALA A 223 13.22 -9.18 12.21
CA ALA A 223 13.60 -10.53 12.62
C ALA A 223 12.38 -11.34 13.12
N PRO A 224 12.38 -12.66 12.96
CA PRO A 224 11.34 -13.52 13.53
C PRO A 224 11.25 -13.35 15.07
N ILE A 225 10.03 -13.42 15.61
CA ILE A 225 9.79 -13.30 17.07
C ILE A 225 10.67 -14.25 17.90
N ALA A 226 10.95 -15.45 17.38
CA ALA A 226 11.81 -16.41 18.05
C ALA A 226 13.25 -15.88 18.26
N VAL A 227 13.77 -15.07 17.33
CA VAL A 227 15.09 -14.44 17.45
C VAL A 227 15.07 -13.35 18.52
N GLU A 228 14.02 -12.54 18.57
CA GLU A 228 13.86 -11.51 19.60
C GLU A 228 13.77 -12.14 21.01
N LEU A 229 12.98 -13.18 21.16
CA LEU A 229 12.88 -13.93 22.42
C LEU A 229 14.22 -14.57 22.80
N GLN A 230 14.99 -15.06 21.84
CA GLN A 230 16.33 -15.59 22.10
C GLN A 230 17.28 -14.50 22.56
N ARG A 231 17.32 -13.33 21.89
CA ARG A 231 18.13 -12.15 22.29
C ARG A 231 17.78 -11.69 23.68
N PHE A 232 16.49 -11.63 23.99
CA PHE A 232 16.01 -11.29 25.33
C PHE A 232 16.50 -12.28 26.39
N ALA A 233 16.34 -13.58 26.14
CA ALA A 233 16.84 -14.62 27.05
C ALA A 233 18.36 -14.56 27.25
N GLU A 234 19.12 -14.27 26.19
CA GLU A 234 20.57 -14.07 26.26
C GLU A 234 20.94 -12.83 27.10
N LEU A 235 20.20 -11.71 26.93
CA LEU A 235 20.37 -10.49 27.74
C LEU A 235 20.15 -10.79 29.23
N VAL A 236 19.04 -11.44 29.57
CA VAL A 236 18.75 -11.85 30.96
C VAL A 236 19.85 -12.74 31.51
N ALA A 237 20.38 -13.69 30.73
CA ALA A 237 21.47 -14.55 31.15
C ALA A 237 22.78 -13.80 31.37
N VAL A 238 23.06 -12.74 30.58
CA VAL A 238 24.22 -11.85 30.78
C VAL A 238 24.06 -11.05 32.06
N LEU A 239 22.90 -10.41 32.27
CA LEU A 239 22.63 -9.62 33.48
C LEU A 239 22.70 -10.48 34.73
N ARG A 240 22.13 -11.67 34.74
CA ARG A 240 22.25 -12.62 35.87
C ARG A 240 23.71 -12.96 36.22
N ARG A 241 24.63 -12.89 35.26
CA ARG A 241 26.04 -13.22 35.47
C ARG A 241 26.88 -12.03 35.83
N GLU A 242 26.59 -10.85 35.27
CA GLU A 242 27.46 -9.68 35.32
C GLU A 242 26.92 -8.50 36.14
N CYS A 243 25.60 -8.39 36.33
CA CYS A 243 24.98 -7.40 37.17
C CYS A 243 24.83 -7.92 38.60
N PRO A 244 25.44 -7.27 39.63
CA PRO A 244 25.35 -7.73 41.01
C PRO A 244 23.92 -7.75 41.54
N TRP A 245 23.07 -6.80 41.11
CA TRP A 245 21.68 -6.75 41.53
C TRP A 245 20.89 -7.96 40.99
N ASP A 246 20.98 -8.23 39.69
CA ASP A 246 20.31 -9.37 39.09
C ASP A 246 20.81 -10.71 39.63
N ALA A 247 22.12 -10.82 39.87
CA ALA A 247 22.74 -12.05 40.39
C ALA A 247 22.18 -12.45 41.76
N ASP A 248 21.82 -11.48 42.60
CA ASP A 248 21.29 -11.68 43.94
C ASP A 248 19.79 -11.97 43.99
N GLN A 249 19.05 -11.76 42.87
CA GLN A 249 17.60 -11.98 42.86
C GLN A 249 17.21 -13.44 43.00
N THR A 250 16.13 -13.65 43.72
CA THR A 250 15.46 -14.95 43.87
C THR A 250 14.00 -14.81 43.46
N HIS A 251 13.30 -15.90 43.23
CA HIS A 251 11.85 -15.86 42.94
C HIS A 251 11.05 -15.16 44.08
N THR A 252 11.56 -15.18 45.31
CA THR A 252 10.91 -14.50 46.43
C THR A 252 11.20 -13.02 46.44
N SER A 253 12.44 -12.60 46.14
CA SER A 253 12.81 -11.18 46.11
C SER A 253 12.18 -10.44 44.93
N LEU A 254 11.87 -11.11 43.83
CA LEU A 254 11.18 -10.54 42.66
C LEU A 254 9.67 -10.32 42.87
N ARG A 255 9.05 -10.90 43.91
CA ARG A 255 7.59 -10.74 44.13
C ARG A 255 7.10 -9.31 44.28
N PRO A 256 7.79 -8.41 45.04
CA PRO A 256 7.40 -7.00 45.12
C PRO A 256 7.47 -6.31 43.74
N HIS A 257 8.55 -6.54 43.00
CA HIS A 257 8.75 -5.96 41.66
C HIS A 257 7.67 -6.41 40.68
N LEU A 258 7.36 -7.68 40.61
CA LEU A 258 6.25 -8.18 39.77
C LEU A 258 4.90 -7.49 40.07
N LEU A 259 4.64 -7.14 41.35
CA LEU A 259 3.41 -6.45 41.74
C LEU A 259 3.45 -4.98 41.34
N GLU A 260 4.62 -4.35 41.41
CA GLU A 260 4.89 -2.98 41.00
C GLU A 260 4.71 -2.84 39.51
N GLU A 261 5.44 -3.60 38.70
CA GLU A 261 5.34 -3.59 37.23
C GLU A 261 3.92 -3.94 36.73
N ALA A 262 3.25 -4.93 37.35
CA ALA A 262 1.86 -5.24 37.01
C ALA A 262 0.89 -4.07 37.28
N HIS A 263 1.20 -3.21 38.27
CA HIS A 263 0.38 -2.05 38.59
C HIS A 263 0.65 -0.92 37.58
N GLU A 264 1.90 -0.71 37.21
CA GLU A 264 2.32 0.29 36.22
C GLU A 264 1.76 -0.03 34.83
N VAL A 265 1.75 -1.32 34.41
CA VAL A 265 1.02 -1.75 33.21
C VAL A 265 -0.46 -1.40 33.25
N LEU A 266 -1.13 -1.56 34.42
CA LEU A 266 -2.56 -1.19 34.54
C LEU A 266 -2.77 0.33 34.45
N GLU A 267 -1.86 1.13 35.02
CA GLU A 267 -1.92 2.59 34.90
C GLU A 267 -1.66 3.05 33.46
N ALA A 268 -0.71 2.42 32.76
CA ALA A 268 -0.45 2.68 31.35
C ALA A 268 -1.64 2.31 30.45
N LEU A 269 -2.31 1.19 30.73
CA LEU A 269 -3.55 0.78 30.03
C LEU A 269 -4.70 1.77 30.27
N ASP A 270 -4.83 2.32 31.48
CA ASP A 270 -5.84 3.35 31.78
C ASP A 270 -5.57 4.68 31.05
N GLY A 271 -4.31 4.94 30.70
CA GLY A 271 -3.89 6.11 29.92
C GLY A 271 -3.85 5.91 28.40
N PHE A 272 -4.04 4.67 27.91
CA PHE A 272 -3.95 4.35 26.49
C PHE A 272 -5.26 4.63 25.75
N ASP A 273 -5.19 5.39 24.66
CA ASP A 273 -6.33 5.64 23.77
C ASP A 273 -6.26 4.71 22.54
N GLU A 274 -7.12 3.71 22.48
CA GLU A 274 -7.20 2.73 21.38
C GLU A 274 -7.52 3.37 20.01
N ALA A 275 -8.15 4.54 19.98
CA ALA A 275 -8.56 5.19 18.74
C ALA A 275 -7.44 6.03 18.11
N THR A 276 -6.61 6.67 18.95
CA THR A 276 -5.50 7.55 18.51
C THR A 276 -4.13 6.90 18.61
N GLY A 277 -4.00 5.87 19.48
CA GLY A 277 -2.71 5.28 19.83
C GLY A 277 -1.92 6.08 20.86
N ASP A 278 -2.48 7.17 21.40
CA ASP A 278 -1.83 7.96 22.45
C ASP A 278 -1.59 7.11 23.70
N GLY A 279 -0.41 7.22 24.29
CA GLY A 279 0.01 6.40 25.44
C GLY A 279 0.66 5.08 25.10
N SER A 280 0.84 4.75 23.79
CA SER A 280 1.46 3.47 23.35
C SER A 280 2.89 3.30 23.84
N GLU A 281 3.71 4.38 23.87
CA GLU A 281 5.09 4.33 24.34
C GLU A 281 5.17 3.92 25.83
N ALA A 282 4.32 4.52 26.67
CA ALA A 282 4.28 4.17 28.10
C ALA A 282 3.83 2.71 28.30
N LEU A 283 2.81 2.26 27.56
CA LEU A 283 2.35 0.88 27.64
C LEU A 283 3.41 -0.13 27.16
N GLU A 284 4.19 0.21 26.13
CA GLU A 284 5.29 -0.63 25.63
C GLU A 284 6.42 -0.72 26.68
N GLU A 285 6.78 0.39 27.34
CA GLU A 285 7.78 0.45 28.38
C GLU A 285 7.41 -0.48 29.55
N GLU A 286 6.20 -0.30 30.12
CA GLU A 286 5.76 -1.08 31.27
C GLU A 286 5.55 -2.58 30.96
N LEU A 287 5.12 -2.91 29.74
CA LEU A 287 5.05 -4.31 29.30
C LEU A 287 6.46 -4.92 29.16
N GLY A 288 7.45 -4.14 28.76
CA GLY A 288 8.85 -4.54 28.72
C GLY A 288 9.38 -4.86 30.11
N ASP A 289 9.13 -3.98 31.08
CA ASP A 289 9.58 -4.13 32.48
C ASP A 289 8.89 -5.33 33.18
N LEU A 290 7.60 -5.55 32.89
CA LEU A 290 6.88 -6.74 33.38
C LEU A 290 7.45 -8.06 32.82
N LEU A 291 7.96 -8.06 31.57
CA LEU A 291 8.56 -9.24 30.95
C LEU A 291 9.97 -9.53 31.47
N PHE A 292 10.69 -8.48 31.87
CA PHE A 292 12.04 -8.57 32.45
C PHE A 292 12.02 -9.08 33.88
#